data_d53cafe1aa6ef38ea71ee3416d4a8d2d
#
_entry.id   d53cafe1aa6ef38ea71ee3416d4a8d2d
#
_cell.length_a   1.000
_cell.length_b   1.000
_cell.length_c   1.000
_cell.angle_alpha   90.00
_cell.angle_beta   90.00
_cell.angle_gamma   90.00
#
_symmetry.space_group_name_H-M   'P 1'
#
loop_
_entity.id
_entity.type
_entity.pdbx_description
1 polymer ?
#
loop_
_entity_poly.entity_id
_entity_poly.type
_entity_poly.pdbx_seq_one_letter_code
_entity_poly.pdbx_strand_id
1 'polypeptide(L)'
;MLFIFGLLQLLLTIFPGWLEPFSNTFGYAIAKIAGAEKVVQDILKPGASGEIAKAVSNIYNDPSIFLNQFNYDDKADFDTKWNKSKDLFLPDAIVDTPKYNDFRNMVKLKDLVSQFVWYMLAGILVTSRSYNYIINRPCALSPETAEKIASDYAKNNNGNSDKNTTPKGFVYDAAN
;
A
#
# COMPACT_ATOMS: atom_id res chain seq x y z
N MET A 1 16.74 4.56 -0.22
CA MET A 1 15.37 4.53 0.34
C MET A 1 14.40 5.35 -0.50
N LEU A 2 14.56 6.67 -0.61
CA LEU A 2 13.68 7.57 -1.38
C LEU A 2 13.51 7.14 -2.84
N PHE A 3 14.56 6.70 -3.50
CA PHE A 3 14.51 6.26 -4.91
C PHE A 3 13.59 5.04 -5.11
N ILE A 4 13.69 4.03 -4.23
CA ILE A 4 12.87 2.81 -4.33
C ILE A 4 11.40 3.14 -4.06
N PHE A 5 11.13 4.00 -3.07
CA PHE A 5 9.77 4.43 -2.77
C PHE A 5 9.17 5.25 -3.93
N GLY A 6 9.96 6.15 -4.54
CA GLY A 6 9.57 6.90 -5.72
C GLY A 6 9.27 6.02 -6.93
N LEU A 7 10.10 4.97 -7.16
CA LEU A 7 9.88 4.00 -8.22
C LEU A 7 8.59 3.20 -8.00
N LEU A 8 8.31 2.75 -6.76
CA LEU A 8 7.06 2.06 -6.43
C LEU A 8 5.84 2.95 -6.64
N GLN A 9 5.93 4.23 -6.29
CA GLN A 9 4.86 5.19 -6.53
C GLN A 9 4.64 5.44 -8.04
N LEU A 10 5.72 5.55 -8.80
CA LEU A 10 5.66 5.68 -10.25
C LEU A 10 4.96 4.45 -10.88
N LEU A 11 5.28 3.24 -10.43
CA LEU A 11 4.63 2.02 -10.89
C LEU A 11 3.13 2.02 -10.62
N LEU A 12 2.68 2.49 -9.44
CA LEU A 12 1.25 2.61 -9.16
C LEU A 12 0.56 3.64 -10.04
N THR A 13 1.25 4.71 -10.43
CA THR A 13 0.71 5.72 -11.32
C THR A 13 0.56 5.18 -12.76
N ILE A 14 1.51 4.35 -13.20
CA ILE A 14 1.47 3.75 -14.54
C ILE A 14 0.49 2.57 -14.60
N PHE A 15 0.40 1.79 -13.52
CA PHE A 15 -0.41 0.57 -13.42
C PHE A 15 -1.38 0.64 -12.21
N PRO A 16 -2.43 1.48 -12.27
CA PRO A 16 -3.37 1.63 -11.14
C PRO A 16 -4.08 0.32 -10.78
N GLY A 17 -4.27 -0.59 -11.75
CA GLY A 17 -4.86 -1.92 -11.52
C GLY A 17 -4.06 -2.84 -10.58
N TRP A 18 -2.82 -2.51 -10.25
CA TRP A 18 -2.03 -3.30 -9.28
C TRP A 18 -2.57 -3.25 -7.86
N LEU A 19 -3.39 -2.27 -7.53
CA LEU A 19 -4.07 -2.20 -6.24
C LEU A 19 -5.33 -3.07 -6.16
N GLU A 20 -5.90 -3.48 -7.29
CA GLU A 20 -7.16 -4.25 -7.32
C GLU A 20 -7.12 -5.56 -6.49
N PRO A 21 -6.06 -6.38 -6.52
CA PRO A 21 -6.01 -7.57 -5.67
C PRO A 21 -6.13 -7.22 -4.18
N PHE A 22 -5.51 -6.14 -3.73
CA PHE A 22 -5.59 -5.69 -2.32
C PHE A 22 -6.95 -5.06 -2.02
N SER A 23 -7.51 -4.30 -2.97
CA SER A 23 -8.83 -3.69 -2.86
C SER A 23 -9.91 -4.78 -2.76
N ASN A 24 -9.88 -5.77 -3.63
CA ASN A 24 -10.87 -6.84 -3.69
C ASN A 24 -10.73 -7.89 -2.59
N THR A 25 -9.64 -7.91 -1.84
CA THR A 25 -9.41 -8.80 -0.69
C THR A 25 -9.47 -8.03 0.63
N PHE A 26 -8.36 -7.40 1.02
CA PHE A 26 -8.27 -6.68 2.29
C PHE A 26 -9.23 -5.49 2.36
N GLY A 27 -9.34 -4.72 1.26
CA GLY A 27 -10.24 -3.59 1.17
C GLY A 27 -11.69 -4.03 1.35
N TYR A 28 -12.12 -5.07 0.64
CA TYR A 28 -13.47 -5.61 0.78
C TYR A 28 -13.72 -6.17 2.19
N ALA A 29 -12.78 -6.90 2.78
CA ALA A 29 -12.95 -7.43 4.13
C ALA A 29 -13.21 -6.33 5.16
N ILE A 30 -12.50 -5.20 5.08
CA ILE A 30 -12.72 -4.05 5.97
C ILE A 30 -14.04 -3.35 5.64
N ALA A 31 -14.37 -3.15 4.36
CA ALA A 31 -15.66 -2.58 3.95
C ALA A 31 -16.84 -3.42 4.43
N LYS A 32 -16.72 -4.75 4.39
CA LYS A 32 -17.72 -5.69 4.93
C LYS A 32 -17.94 -5.47 6.43
N ILE A 33 -16.87 -5.38 7.22
CA ILE A 33 -16.93 -5.07 8.66
C ILE A 33 -17.57 -3.70 8.90
N ALA A 34 -17.31 -2.73 8.02
CA ALA A 34 -17.90 -1.39 8.08
C ALA A 34 -19.38 -1.33 7.63
N GLY A 35 -19.98 -2.45 7.22
CA GLY A 35 -21.39 -2.53 6.87
C GLY A 35 -21.70 -2.42 5.37
N ALA A 36 -20.74 -2.65 4.50
CA ALA A 36 -20.93 -2.60 3.04
C ALA A 36 -22.04 -3.52 2.55
N GLU A 37 -22.26 -4.68 3.20
CA GLU A 37 -23.36 -5.59 2.87
C GLU A 37 -24.72 -4.90 3.00
N LYS A 38 -24.95 -4.19 4.10
CA LYS A 38 -26.19 -3.44 4.32
C LYS A 38 -26.36 -2.33 3.29
N VAL A 39 -25.30 -1.56 3.03
CA VAL A 39 -25.34 -0.46 2.04
C VAL A 39 -25.67 -1.01 0.63
N VAL A 40 -25.11 -2.14 0.23
CA VAL A 40 -25.44 -2.79 -1.04
C VAL A 40 -26.88 -3.28 -1.07
N GLN A 41 -27.35 -3.90 0.01
CA GLN A 41 -28.72 -4.37 0.12
C GLN A 41 -29.76 -3.25 0.09
N ASP A 42 -29.45 -2.10 0.69
CA ASP A 42 -30.33 -0.92 0.77
C ASP A 42 -30.53 -0.22 -0.60
N ILE A 43 -29.66 -0.47 -1.57
CA ILE A 43 -29.80 0.09 -2.93
C ILE A 43 -30.51 -0.87 -3.90
N LEU A 44 -30.50 -2.17 -3.62
CA LEU A 44 -31.04 -3.19 -4.53
C LEU A 44 -32.58 -3.24 -4.49
N LYS A 45 -33.17 -3.53 -5.66
CA LYS A 45 -34.61 -3.63 -5.84
C LYS A 45 -35.10 -5.00 -5.40
N PRO A 46 -35.82 -5.16 -4.28
CA PRO A 46 -36.43 -6.43 -3.91
C PRO A 46 -37.56 -6.79 -4.87
N GLY A 47 -37.71 -8.08 -5.15
CA GLY A 47 -38.84 -8.58 -5.93
C GLY A 47 -38.73 -8.34 -7.45
N ALA A 48 -37.52 -8.12 -7.96
CA ALA A 48 -37.26 -8.13 -9.42
C ALA A 48 -37.65 -9.49 -10.01
N SER A 49 -37.94 -9.56 -11.31
CA SER A 49 -38.30 -10.79 -12.02
C SER A 49 -37.29 -11.11 -13.12
N GLY A 50 -37.27 -12.37 -13.56
CA GLY A 50 -36.42 -12.83 -14.66
C GLY A 50 -34.91 -12.82 -14.33
N GLU A 51 -34.10 -12.37 -15.27
CA GLU A 51 -32.64 -12.32 -15.12
C GLU A 51 -32.18 -11.30 -14.09
N ILE A 52 -32.92 -10.21 -13.94
CA ILE A 52 -32.64 -9.17 -12.93
C ILE A 52 -32.79 -9.78 -11.53
N ALA A 53 -33.79 -10.64 -11.30
CA ALA A 53 -33.97 -11.32 -10.01
C ALA A 53 -32.76 -12.19 -9.65
N LYS A 54 -32.20 -12.90 -10.64
CA LYS A 54 -30.98 -13.72 -10.42
C LYS A 54 -29.78 -12.86 -10.08
N ALA A 55 -29.58 -11.75 -10.81
CA ALA A 55 -28.48 -10.82 -10.55
C ALA A 55 -28.58 -10.20 -9.14
N VAL A 56 -29.76 -9.72 -8.76
CA VAL A 56 -30.04 -9.18 -7.44
C VAL A 56 -29.82 -10.24 -6.37
N SER A 57 -30.32 -11.47 -6.55
CA SER A 57 -30.11 -12.58 -5.60
C SER A 57 -28.63 -12.92 -5.43
N ASN A 58 -27.85 -12.94 -6.51
CA ASN A 58 -26.42 -13.20 -6.44
C ASN A 58 -25.68 -12.10 -5.65
N ILE A 59 -26.04 -10.85 -5.87
CA ILE A 59 -25.45 -9.71 -5.15
C ILE A 59 -25.87 -9.74 -3.67
N TYR A 60 -27.11 -10.13 -3.33
CA TYR A 60 -27.54 -10.33 -1.95
C TYR A 60 -26.74 -11.39 -1.22
N ASN A 61 -26.42 -12.48 -1.90
CA ASN A 61 -25.63 -13.57 -1.33
C ASN A 61 -24.14 -13.22 -1.23
N ASP A 62 -23.63 -12.48 -2.19
CA ASP A 62 -22.24 -12.03 -2.22
C ASP A 62 -22.13 -10.59 -2.75
N PRO A 63 -22.25 -9.59 -1.85
CA PRO A 63 -22.11 -8.19 -2.21
C PRO A 63 -20.76 -7.80 -2.83
N SER A 64 -19.73 -8.64 -2.66
CA SER A 64 -18.41 -8.41 -3.26
C SER A 64 -18.47 -8.37 -4.79
N ILE A 65 -19.33 -9.20 -5.39
CA ILE A 65 -19.54 -9.28 -6.84
C ILE A 65 -19.87 -7.88 -7.42
N PHE A 66 -20.63 -7.10 -6.69
CA PHE A 66 -21.03 -5.77 -7.11
C PHE A 66 -20.02 -4.71 -6.69
N LEU A 67 -19.61 -4.70 -5.41
CA LEU A 67 -18.72 -3.70 -4.85
C LEU A 67 -17.35 -3.67 -5.57
N ASN A 68 -16.85 -4.85 -5.98
CA ASN A 68 -15.54 -4.98 -6.63
C ASN A 68 -15.51 -4.52 -8.09
N GLN A 69 -16.66 -4.23 -8.68
CA GLN A 69 -16.73 -3.64 -10.02
C GLN A 69 -16.43 -2.14 -10.04
N PHE A 70 -16.43 -1.48 -8.88
CA PHE A 70 -16.28 -0.04 -8.75
C PHE A 70 -14.91 0.33 -8.19
N ASN A 71 -14.32 1.39 -8.76
CA ASN A 71 -13.12 2.06 -8.28
C ASN A 71 -13.48 3.51 -7.93
N TYR A 72 -12.94 4.01 -6.83
CA TYR A 72 -13.29 5.35 -6.34
C TYR A 72 -12.63 6.48 -7.15
N ASP A 73 -11.44 6.27 -7.68
CA ASP A 73 -10.57 7.30 -8.25
C ASP A 73 -11.11 7.91 -9.54
N ASP A 74 -11.89 7.16 -10.33
CA ASP A 74 -12.52 7.65 -11.56
C ASP A 74 -14.03 7.84 -11.36
N LYS A 75 -14.44 9.09 -11.10
CA LYS A 75 -15.86 9.44 -10.92
C LYS A 75 -16.68 9.19 -12.20
N ALA A 76 -16.11 9.44 -13.38
CA ALA A 76 -16.83 9.29 -14.64
C ALA A 76 -17.10 7.81 -14.96
N ASP A 77 -16.12 6.93 -14.72
CA ASP A 77 -16.30 5.48 -14.84
C ASP A 77 -17.28 4.97 -13.78
N PHE A 78 -17.15 5.45 -12.54
CA PHE A 78 -18.05 5.11 -11.44
C PHE A 78 -19.52 5.44 -11.80
N ASP A 79 -19.79 6.68 -12.24
CA ASP A 79 -21.13 7.13 -12.62
C ASP A 79 -21.67 6.34 -13.83
N THR A 80 -20.79 5.99 -14.76
CA THR A 80 -21.15 5.18 -15.94
C THR A 80 -21.57 3.76 -15.51
N LYS A 81 -20.81 3.12 -14.63
CA LYS A 81 -21.11 1.79 -14.08
C LYS A 81 -22.40 1.81 -13.23
N TRP A 82 -22.56 2.86 -12.40
CA TRP A 82 -23.77 3.07 -11.63
C TRP A 82 -25.00 3.16 -12.52
N ASN A 83 -24.97 4.02 -13.55
CA ASN A 83 -26.07 4.20 -14.49
C ASN A 83 -26.38 2.93 -15.30
N LYS A 84 -25.39 2.13 -15.65
CA LYS A 84 -25.59 0.82 -16.30
C LYS A 84 -26.29 -0.19 -15.39
N SER A 85 -26.12 -0.06 -14.10
CA SER A 85 -26.69 -0.96 -13.09
C SER A 85 -28.06 -0.49 -12.56
N LYS A 86 -28.60 0.63 -13.06
CA LYS A 86 -29.84 1.26 -12.55
C LYS A 86 -31.04 0.31 -12.48
N ASP A 87 -31.12 -0.67 -13.37
CA ASP A 87 -32.24 -1.62 -13.43
C ASP A 87 -32.26 -2.56 -12.23
N LEU A 88 -31.11 -2.72 -11.55
CA LEU A 88 -30.97 -3.47 -10.30
C LEU A 88 -31.38 -2.70 -9.06
N PHE A 89 -31.53 -1.37 -9.18
CA PHE A 89 -31.66 -0.44 -8.05
C PHE A 89 -33.09 -0.02 -7.79
N LEU A 90 -33.31 0.41 -6.56
CA LEU A 90 -34.48 1.14 -6.17
C LEU A 90 -34.57 2.49 -6.93
N PRO A 91 -35.77 3.01 -7.20
CA PRO A 91 -35.94 4.25 -7.95
C PRO A 91 -35.28 5.49 -7.32
N ASP A 92 -35.04 5.46 -6.03
CA ASP A 92 -34.39 6.52 -5.25
C ASP A 92 -32.85 6.41 -5.16
N ALA A 93 -32.28 5.34 -5.71
CA ALA A 93 -30.83 5.15 -5.78
C ALA A 93 -30.23 5.81 -7.05
N ILE A 94 -30.35 7.13 -7.13
CA ILE A 94 -29.87 7.95 -8.26
C ILE A 94 -28.51 8.57 -7.89
N VAL A 95 -27.73 8.99 -8.87
CA VAL A 95 -26.46 9.71 -8.68
C VAL A 95 -26.67 10.91 -7.75
N ASP A 96 -25.73 11.15 -6.85
CA ASP A 96 -25.73 12.22 -5.83
C ASP A 96 -26.82 12.12 -4.73
N THR A 97 -27.54 11.00 -4.65
CA THR A 97 -28.41 10.71 -3.50
C THR A 97 -27.64 10.15 -2.30
N PRO A 98 -28.23 10.13 -1.09
CA PRO A 98 -27.59 9.51 0.08
C PRO A 98 -27.16 8.07 -0.18
N LYS A 99 -28.00 7.24 -0.80
CA LYS A 99 -27.69 5.83 -1.11
C LYS A 99 -26.48 5.69 -2.04
N TYR A 100 -26.42 6.53 -3.08
CA TYR A 100 -25.25 6.57 -3.97
C TYR A 100 -23.98 6.98 -3.20
N ASN A 101 -24.08 8.02 -2.37
CA ASN A 101 -22.95 8.52 -1.60
C ASN A 101 -22.46 7.50 -0.57
N ASP A 102 -23.36 6.79 0.10
CA ASP A 102 -23.01 5.74 1.05
C ASP A 102 -22.29 4.60 0.36
N PHE A 103 -22.79 4.14 -0.79
CA PHE A 103 -22.11 3.12 -1.59
C PHE A 103 -20.72 3.61 -2.06
N ARG A 104 -20.64 4.84 -2.57
CA ARG A 104 -19.37 5.43 -3.01
C ARG A 104 -18.36 5.57 -1.86
N ASN A 105 -18.82 5.86 -0.65
CA ASN A 105 -17.98 5.88 0.55
C ASN A 105 -17.45 4.49 0.92
N MET A 106 -18.22 3.42 0.72
CA MET A 106 -17.76 2.04 0.92
C MET A 106 -16.68 1.65 -0.10
N VAL A 107 -16.86 2.04 -1.37
CA VAL A 107 -15.83 1.85 -2.41
C VAL A 107 -14.57 2.65 -2.06
N LYS A 108 -14.71 3.90 -1.63
CA LYS A 108 -13.58 4.72 -1.16
C LYS A 108 -12.82 4.06 -0.01
N LEU A 109 -13.54 3.55 0.98
CA LEU A 109 -12.93 2.84 2.11
C LEU A 109 -12.14 1.62 1.64
N LYS A 110 -12.72 0.82 0.75
CA LYS A 110 -12.08 -0.35 0.13
C LYS A 110 -10.76 0.03 -0.54
N ASP A 111 -10.75 1.09 -1.35
CA ASP A 111 -9.58 1.53 -2.09
C ASP A 111 -8.51 2.16 -1.19
N LEU A 112 -8.90 2.95 -0.17
CA LEU A 112 -7.97 3.49 0.82
C LEU A 112 -7.27 2.38 1.62
N VAL A 113 -7.98 1.33 2.01
CA VAL A 113 -7.38 0.17 2.70
C VAL A 113 -6.38 -0.53 1.80
N SER A 114 -6.66 -0.68 0.50
CA SER A 114 -5.73 -1.29 -0.45
C SER A 114 -4.43 -0.50 -0.57
N GLN A 115 -4.53 0.83 -0.67
CA GLN A 115 -3.37 1.72 -0.70
C GLN A 115 -2.55 1.61 0.59
N PHE A 116 -3.21 1.60 1.73
CA PHE A 116 -2.54 1.43 3.03
C PHE A 116 -1.77 0.10 3.10
N VAL A 117 -2.41 -1.01 2.74
CA VAL A 117 -1.78 -2.34 2.74
C VAL A 117 -0.58 -2.37 1.79
N TRP A 118 -0.73 -1.80 0.59
CA TRP A 118 0.37 -1.70 -0.36
C TRP A 118 1.58 -0.94 0.20
N TYR A 119 1.35 0.25 0.77
CA TYR A 119 2.44 1.06 1.34
C TYR A 119 3.09 0.38 2.54
N MET A 120 2.31 -0.30 3.37
CA MET A 120 2.83 -1.07 4.51
C MET A 120 3.74 -2.20 4.03
N LEU A 121 3.30 -3.00 3.05
CA LEU A 121 4.10 -4.10 2.49
C LEU A 121 5.35 -3.59 1.78
N ALA A 122 5.22 -2.51 1.00
CA ALA A 122 6.36 -1.87 0.35
C ALA A 122 7.38 -1.35 1.38
N GLY A 123 6.92 -0.74 2.46
CA GLY A 123 7.77 -0.28 3.56
C GLY A 123 8.51 -1.42 4.25
N ILE A 124 7.83 -2.53 4.55
CA ILE A 124 8.44 -3.73 5.15
C ILE A 124 9.51 -4.31 4.20
N LEU A 125 9.20 -4.43 2.90
CA LEU A 125 10.13 -4.95 1.91
C LEU A 125 11.40 -4.08 1.81
N VAL A 126 11.24 -2.76 1.71
CA VAL A 126 12.35 -1.81 1.61
C VAL A 126 13.22 -1.85 2.88
N THR A 127 12.59 -1.88 4.04
CA THR A 127 13.31 -1.94 5.34
C THR A 127 14.07 -3.25 5.48
N SER A 128 13.45 -4.38 5.16
CA SER A 128 14.07 -5.71 5.22
C SER A 128 15.28 -5.82 4.28
N ARG A 129 15.17 -5.32 3.04
CA ARG A 129 16.28 -5.32 2.08
C ARG A 129 17.43 -4.42 2.53
N SER A 130 17.11 -3.26 3.08
CA SER A 130 18.13 -2.33 3.58
C SER A 130 18.85 -2.90 4.79
N TYR A 131 18.14 -3.51 5.71
CA TYR A 131 18.70 -4.17 6.89
C TYR A 131 19.67 -5.30 6.46
N ASN A 132 19.21 -6.21 5.58
CA ASN A 132 20.04 -7.27 5.05
C ASN A 132 21.27 -6.75 4.30
N TYR A 133 21.15 -5.66 3.54
CA TYR A 133 22.27 -5.04 2.85
C TYR A 133 23.31 -4.50 3.84
N ILE A 134 22.88 -3.85 4.93
CA ILE A 134 23.79 -3.28 5.94
C ILE A 134 24.53 -4.39 6.68
N ILE A 135 23.81 -5.44 7.14
CA ILE A 135 24.42 -6.53 7.92
C ILE A 135 25.34 -7.38 7.08
N ASN A 136 24.95 -7.69 5.83
CA ASN A 136 25.74 -8.58 4.99
C ASN A 136 26.84 -7.84 4.20
N ARG A 137 27.03 -6.54 4.42
CA ARG A 137 28.16 -5.84 3.82
C ARG A 137 29.40 -6.18 4.61
N PRO A 138 30.34 -6.97 4.08
CA PRO A 138 31.62 -7.15 4.74
C PRO A 138 32.23 -5.77 4.96
N CYS A 139 32.81 -5.53 6.12
CA CYS A 139 33.65 -4.35 6.33
C CYS A 139 34.63 -4.30 5.18
N ALA A 140 34.46 -3.33 4.26
CA ALA A 140 35.16 -3.27 2.99
C ALA A 140 36.66 -2.89 3.15
N LEU A 141 37.13 -2.78 4.38
CA LEU A 141 38.53 -2.64 4.70
C LEU A 141 39.12 -4.06 4.82
N SER A 142 39.85 -4.48 3.78
CA SER A 142 40.75 -5.63 3.97
C SER A 142 41.73 -5.30 5.11
N PRO A 143 42.20 -6.27 5.88
CA PRO A 143 43.18 -6.05 6.93
C PRO A 143 44.40 -5.23 6.41
N GLU A 144 44.83 -5.48 5.20
CA GLU A 144 45.94 -4.78 4.53
C GLU A 144 45.61 -3.27 4.32
N THR A 145 44.36 -2.95 3.93
CA THR A 145 43.92 -1.56 3.74
C THR A 145 43.79 -0.83 5.07
N ALA A 146 43.29 -1.51 6.11
CA ALA A 146 43.22 -0.98 7.47
C ALA A 146 44.61 -0.68 8.04
N GLU A 147 45.55 -1.59 7.84
CA GLU A 147 46.96 -1.44 8.25
C GLU A 147 47.68 -0.31 7.52
N LYS A 148 47.41 -0.17 6.20
CA LYS A 148 47.91 0.94 5.40
C LYS A 148 47.39 2.30 5.85
N ILE A 149 46.11 2.42 6.10
CA ILE A 149 45.47 3.64 6.62
C ILE A 149 46.02 3.97 8.01
N ALA A 150 46.16 2.98 8.90
CA ALA A 150 46.72 3.18 10.22
C ALA A 150 48.18 3.62 10.17
N SER A 151 49.01 3.02 9.26
CA SER A 151 50.39 3.40 9.10
C SER A 151 50.57 4.81 8.50
N ASP A 152 49.71 5.18 7.53
CA ASP A 152 49.73 6.51 6.93
C ASP A 152 49.26 7.58 7.94
N TYR A 153 48.29 7.28 8.78
CA TYR A 153 47.84 8.12 9.87
C TYR A 153 48.94 8.32 10.94
N ALA A 154 49.64 7.24 11.29
CA ALA A 154 50.77 7.30 12.23
C ALA A 154 51.95 8.12 11.68
N LYS A 155 52.26 7.99 10.36
CA LYS A 155 53.28 8.77 9.70
C LYS A 155 52.98 10.27 9.63
N ASN A 156 51.71 10.64 9.32
CA ASN A 156 51.29 12.02 9.22
C ASN A 156 51.21 12.73 10.59
N ASN A 157 50.96 11.99 11.65
CA ASN A 157 50.90 12.56 13.02
C ASN A 157 52.22 12.57 13.78
N ASN A 158 53.23 11.84 13.33
CA ASN A 158 54.57 11.93 13.92
C ASN A 158 55.34 13.20 13.57
N GLY A 159 54.78 14.05 12.68
CA GLY A 159 55.38 15.33 12.31
C GLY A 159 54.92 16.53 13.12
N ASN A 160 53.92 16.43 14.00
CA ASN A 160 53.40 17.53 14.79
C ASN A 160 53.21 17.07 16.26
N SER A 161 54.33 17.07 17.00
CA SER A 161 54.31 16.81 18.46
C SER A 161 53.88 18.09 19.19
N ASP A 162 52.59 18.42 19.14
CA ASP A 162 51.96 19.25 20.15
C ASP A 162 51.16 18.37 21.12
N LYS A 163 51.71 18.30 22.33
CA LYS A 163 51.20 17.59 23.47
C LYS A 163 49.84 18.17 23.86
N ASN A 164 48.81 17.39 23.81
CA ASN A 164 47.56 17.41 24.56
C ASN A 164 46.27 17.24 23.76
N THR A 165 46.13 16.14 23.03
CA THR A 165 44.80 15.62 22.76
C THR A 165 44.88 14.11 22.55
N THR A 166 44.54 13.35 23.58
CA THR A 166 44.33 11.92 23.46
C THR A 166 43.18 11.65 22.52
N PRO A 167 43.41 11.02 21.35
CA PRO A 167 42.27 10.62 20.52
C PRO A 167 41.51 9.54 21.26
N LYS A 168 40.23 9.76 21.58
CA LYS A 168 39.31 8.70 21.99
C LYS A 168 39.05 7.81 20.77
N GLY A 169 39.93 6.84 20.56
CA GLY A 169 39.70 5.76 19.64
C GLY A 169 38.58 4.89 20.15
N PHE A 170 37.51 4.75 19.36
CA PHE A 170 36.54 3.69 19.58
C PHE A 170 37.20 2.36 19.25
N VAL A 171 37.64 1.63 20.26
CA VAL A 171 38.05 0.24 20.11
C VAL A 171 36.79 -0.61 20.07
N TYR A 172 36.45 -1.15 18.93
CA TYR A 172 35.47 -2.20 18.84
C TYR A 172 36.16 -3.51 19.16
N ASP A 173 35.92 -4.03 20.39
CA ASP A 173 36.24 -5.41 20.70
C ASP A 173 35.39 -6.33 19.81
N ALA A 174 36.03 -7.04 18.90
CA ALA A 174 35.42 -8.14 18.16
C ALA A 174 35.19 -9.27 19.18
N ALA A 175 33.98 -9.38 19.70
CA ALA A 175 33.57 -10.53 20.46
C ALA A 175 33.61 -11.79 19.57
N ASN A 176 34.35 -12.80 20.01
CA ASN A 176 34.42 -14.16 19.46
C ASN A 176 33.04 -14.82 19.30
#